data_d9e7605c7165f07901657d95e8f8f3c6
#
_entry.id   d9e7605c7165f07901657d95e8f8f3c6
#
_cell.length_a   1.000
_cell.length_b   1.000
_cell.length_c   1.000
_cell.angle_alpha   90.00
_cell.angle_beta   90.00
_cell.angle_gamma   90.00
#
_symmetry.space_group_name_H-M   'P 1'
#
loop_
_entity.id
_entity.type
_entity.pdbx_description
1 polymer ?
#
loop_
_entity_poly.entity_id
_entity_poly.type
_entity_poly.pdbx_seq_one_letter_code
_entity_poly.pdbx_strand_id
1 'polypeptide(L)'
;MLPEALQLVSNLTHDDGRGSIHLSPETESHAEIDMNVNVNVGTDDSSSFSEEDVAFMRLALSEASTALDVGETPVGCVVVRDGAVIARGHNETNATRNGTRHAEMIAIDEILEADRRAGRQADFSACTLYVSCEPCIMCAGALSILKFRNVVYGCANDKFGGNGSILSIHEGGRGGCGRGRDEAAGGATYPSVGGLMKDEAIRMLQEFYVSGNPAAPKPHRPVRASRAERNTAKRKKADADDQTDGCTDGCTDDYTDDS
;
A
#
# COMPACT_ATOMS: atom_id res chain seq x y z
N MET A 1 6.15 46.08 -27.27
CA MET A 1 6.30 46.20 -25.83
C MET A 1 6.25 44.78 -25.24
N LEU A 2 7.39 44.18 -24.96
CA LEU A 2 7.56 42.89 -24.28
C LEU A 2 7.90 43.18 -22.82
N PRO A 3 7.37 42.43 -21.83
CA PRO A 3 7.60 42.73 -20.44
C PRO A 3 8.95 42.28 -19.92
N GLU A 4 9.43 43.00 -18.92
CA GLU A 4 10.73 43.04 -18.25
C GLU A 4 11.12 41.79 -17.43
N ALA A 5 11.07 40.59 -17.97
CA ALA A 5 11.48 39.38 -17.25
C ALA A 5 12.76 38.72 -17.77
N LEU A 6 13.53 39.37 -18.63
CA LEU A 6 14.71 38.77 -19.32
C LEU A 6 16.02 39.52 -19.07
N GLN A 7 16.13 40.29 -17.97
CA GLN A 7 17.34 41.13 -17.71
C GLN A 7 18.06 40.83 -16.40
N LEU A 8 17.98 39.59 -15.88
CA LEU A 8 18.63 39.24 -14.59
C LEU A 8 19.61 38.06 -14.67
N VAL A 9 20.13 37.72 -15.83
CA VAL A 9 21.10 36.60 -16.01
C VAL A 9 22.46 37.04 -16.57
N SER A 10 22.81 38.31 -16.55
CA SER A 10 24.10 38.77 -17.16
C SER A 10 25.10 39.41 -16.20
N ASN A 11 25.04 39.19 -14.89
CA ASN A 11 26.08 39.71 -13.99
C ASN A 11 26.46 38.68 -12.92
N LEU A 12 27.23 37.66 -13.31
CA LEU A 12 28.09 36.87 -12.40
C LEU A 12 29.25 36.29 -13.19
N THR A 13 30.21 37.15 -13.52
CA THR A 13 31.58 36.72 -13.84
C THR A 13 32.56 37.49 -12.99
N HIS A 14 33.46 36.72 -12.42
CA HIS A 14 34.68 37.09 -11.70
C HIS A 14 34.55 37.41 -10.20
N ASP A 15 34.91 36.43 -9.40
CA ASP A 15 35.87 36.67 -8.31
C ASP A 15 36.76 35.42 -8.13
N ASP A 16 38.06 35.62 -8.32
CA ASP A 16 39.16 34.70 -8.00
C ASP A 16 39.48 34.83 -6.51
N GLY A 17 39.07 33.83 -5.73
CA GLY A 17 39.38 33.82 -4.30
C GLY A 17 39.56 32.40 -3.76
N ARG A 18 40.81 31.92 -3.71
CA ARG A 18 41.20 30.65 -3.06
C ARG A 18 40.75 30.61 -1.61
N GLY A 19 39.83 29.69 -1.31
CA GLY A 19 39.47 29.30 0.03
C GLY A 19 39.32 27.79 0.10
N SER A 20 40.38 27.08 0.52
CA SER A 20 40.35 25.67 0.88
C SER A 20 39.45 25.49 2.07
N ILE A 21 38.27 24.95 1.87
CA ILE A 21 37.43 24.42 2.96
C ILE A 21 37.69 22.92 3.06
N HIS A 22 38.41 22.56 4.10
CA HIS A 22 38.61 21.20 4.55
C HIS A 22 37.28 20.72 5.18
N LEU A 23 36.50 19.97 4.44
CA LEU A 23 35.36 19.23 4.98
C LEU A 23 35.88 17.88 5.46
N SER A 24 35.87 17.68 6.75
CA SER A 24 36.07 16.40 7.40
C SER A 24 34.91 15.49 7.01
N PRO A 25 35.13 14.18 6.76
CA PRO A 25 34.06 13.25 6.51
C PRO A 25 33.33 12.99 7.84
N GLU A 26 32.15 13.57 8.01
CA GLU A 26 31.25 13.13 9.04
C GLU A 26 30.75 11.73 8.67
N THR A 27 31.08 10.79 9.53
CA THR A 27 30.65 9.41 9.48
C THR A 27 29.13 9.35 9.63
N GLU A 28 28.44 9.07 8.53
CA GLU A 28 27.05 8.66 8.59
C GLU A 28 26.97 7.34 9.37
N SER A 29 26.42 7.41 10.57
CA SER A 29 26.10 6.24 11.36
C SER A 29 24.95 5.50 10.67
N HIS A 30 25.28 4.39 10.01
CA HIS A 30 24.28 3.39 9.68
C HIS A 30 23.65 2.92 11.00
N ALA A 31 22.39 3.29 11.21
CA ALA A 31 21.61 2.73 12.28
C ALA A 31 21.46 1.24 12.00
N GLU A 32 22.19 0.42 12.75
CA GLU A 32 21.96 -1.03 12.79
C GLU A 32 20.52 -1.25 13.27
N ILE A 33 19.71 -1.82 12.40
CA ILE A 33 18.33 -2.20 12.72
C ILE A 33 18.45 -3.43 13.62
N ASP A 34 18.08 -3.25 14.89
CA ASP A 34 17.98 -4.34 15.87
C ASP A 34 16.94 -5.38 15.40
N MET A 35 17.44 -6.50 14.87
CA MET A 35 16.64 -7.60 14.31
C MET A 35 16.04 -8.52 15.38
N ASN A 36 15.93 -8.07 16.63
CA ASN A 36 15.46 -8.92 17.71
C ASN A 36 13.99 -8.65 18.07
N VAL A 37 13.09 -8.81 17.09
CA VAL A 37 11.64 -8.85 17.36
C VAL A 37 11.20 -10.31 17.44
N ASN A 38 11.02 -10.78 18.67
CA ASN A 38 10.46 -12.10 18.95
C ASN A 38 8.96 -12.10 18.64
N VAL A 39 8.57 -12.56 17.44
CA VAL A 39 7.17 -12.67 17.02
C VAL A 39 6.77 -14.13 16.92
N ASN A 40 5.77 -14.48 17.69
CA ASN A 40 5.12 -15.79 17.67
C ASN A 40 4.51 -16.05 16.28
N VAL A 41 5.14 -16.92 15.48
CA VAL A 41 4.73 -17.27 14.12
C VAL A 41 3.55 -18.23 14.20
N GLY A 42 2.35 -17.73 13.91
CA GLY A 42 1.21 -18.58 13.54
C GLY A 42 1.53 -19.29 12.22
N THR A 43 1.29 -20.59 12.15
CA THR A 43 1.52 -21.45 10.98
C THR A 43 0.62 -21.03 9.83
N ASP A 44 1.15 -20.21 8.92
CA ASP A 44 0.54 -19.87 7.65
C ASP A 44 1.29 -20.57 6.51
N ASP A 45 0.62 -20.81 5.38
CA ASP A 45 1.10 -21.56 4.20
C ASP A 45 2.32 -20.89 3.49
N SER A 46 3.30 -20.45 4.29
CA SER A 46 4.50 -19.72 3.87
C SER A 46 5.65 -20.62 3.39
N SER A 47 5.38 -21.89 3.10
CA SER A 47 6.43 -22.86 2.72
C SER A 47 7.15 -22.56 1.39
N SER A 48 6.72 -21.53 0.65
CA SER A 48 7.31 -21.11 -0.63
C SER A 48 8.16 -19.82 -0.55
N PHE A 49 8.12 -19.07 0.56
CA PHE A 49 8.84 -17.81 0.73
C PHE A 49 10.02 -17.97 1.68
N SER A 50 11.11 -17.26 1.41
CA SER A 50 12.28 -17.24 2.28
C SER A 50 12.04 -16.41 3.55
N GLU A 51 12.88 -16.56 4.57
CA GLU A 51 12.86 -15.72 5.76
C GLU A 51 13.12 -14.23 5.41
N GLU A 52 13.94 -13.99 4.39
CA GLU A 52 14.19 -12.63 3.88
C GLU A 52 12.94 -12.02 3.25
N ASP A 53 12.19 -12.79 2.44
CA ASP A 53 10.92 -12.33 1.87
C ASP A 53 9.94 -11.92 2.97
N VAL A 54 9.84 -12.73 4.03
CA VAL A 54 8.99 -12.44 5.19
C VAL A 54 9.46 -11.18 5.91
N ALA A 55 10.76 -10.98 6.07
CA ALA A 55 11.31 -9.77 6.70
C ALA A 55 10.99 -8.51 5.88
N PHE A 56 11.17 -8.54 4.56
CA PHE A 56 10.84 -7.41 3.69
C PHE A 56 9.34 -7.14 3.61
N MET A 57 8.50 -8.17 3.61
CA MET A 57 7.05 -7.98 3.65
C MET A 57 6.59 -7.34 4.97
N ARG A 58 7.20 -7.67 6.09
CA ARG A 58 6.93 -7.00 7.38
C ARG A 58 7.23 -5.50 7.31
N LEU A 59 8.31 -5.11 6.64
CA LEU A 59 8.62 -3.70 6.41
C LEU A 59 7.57 -3.03 5.52
N ALA A 60 7.11 -3.70 4.46
CA ALA A 60 6.02 -3.20 3.61
C ALA A 60 4.71 -3.04 4.39
N LEU A 61 4.39 -3.98 5.29
CA LEU A 61 3.22 -3.87 6.17
C LEU A 61 3.38 -2.75 7.21
N SER A 62 4.59 -2.47 7.69
CA SER A 62 4.87 -1.32 8.56
C SER A 62 4.58 0.00 7.83
N GLU A 63 4.95 0.12 6.56
CA GLU A 63 4.58 1.28 5.73
C GLU A 63 3.06 1.36 5.52
N ALA A 64 2.36 0.23 5.35
CA ALA A 64 0.90 0.20 5.27
C ALA A 64 0.24 0.65 6.58
N SER A 65 0.81 0.30 7.75
CA SER A 65 0.37 0.80 9.05
C SER A 65 0.54 2.32 9.16
N THR A 66 1.65 2.86 8.68
CA THR A 66 1.88 4.31 8.62
C THR A 66 0.81 5.01 7.78
N ALA A 67 0.45 4.44 6.62
CA ALA A 67 -0.65 4.96 5.81
C ALA A 67 -1.98 4.98 6.59
N LEU A 68 -2.29 3.88 7.30
CA LEU A 68 -3.51 3.78 8.11
C LEU A 68 -3.57 4.84 9.20
N ASP A 69 -2.47 5.07 9.92
CA ASP A 69 -2.36 6.03 11.01
C ASP A 69 -2.61 7.49 10.54
N VAL A 70 -2.25 7.80 9.30
CA VAL A 70 -2.49 9.13 8.69
C VAL A 70 -3.78 9.21 7.88
N GLY A 71 -4.64 8.18 7.91
CA GLY A 71 -5.94 8.17 7.23
C GLY A 71 -5.85 7.95 5.72
N GLU A 72 -4.79 7.32 5.24
CA GLU A 72 -4.64 6.85 3.87
C GLU A 72 -5.09 5.40 3.72
N THR A 73 -5.39 4.96 2.49
CA THR A 73 -5.60 3.53 2.23
C THR A 73 -4.33 2.77 2.60
N PRO A 74 -4.40 1.76 3.48
CA PRO A 74 -3.22 1.11 4.05
C PRO A 74 -2.54 0.17 3.04
N VAL A 75 -1.84 0.77 2.12
CA VAL A 75 -0.94 0.11 1.20
C VAL A 75 0.45 0.68 1.42
N GLY A 76 1.40 -0.21 1.65
CA GLY A 76 2.80 0.13 1.86
C GLY A 76 3.71 -0.82 1.11
N CYS A 77 4.89 -0.34 0.75
CA CYS A 77 5.88 -1.12 0.03
C CYS A 77 7.31 -0.78 0.42
N VAL A 78 8.21 -1.70 0.10
CA VAL A 78 9.65 -1.47 0.10
C VAL A 78 10.25 -1.98 -1.21
N VAL A 79 11.27 -1.28 -1.70
CA VAL A 79 12.06 -1.71 -2.85
C VAL A 79 13.42 -2.20 -2.35
N VAL A 80 13.77 -3.43 -2.73
CA VAL A 80 14.99 -4.11 -2.30
C VAL A 80 15.91 -4.31 -3.50
N ARG A 81 17.19 -3.98 -3.33
CA ARG A 81 18.26 -4.23 -4.31
C ARG A 81 19.47 -4.78 -3.57
N ASP A 82 20.03 -5.90 -4.04
CA ASP A 82 21.21 -6.55 -3.45
C ASP A 82 21.05 -6.87 -1.95
N GLY A 83 19.84 -7.28 -1.52
CA GLY A 83 19.52 -7.59 -0.13
C GLY A 83 19.30 -6.37 0.77
N ALA A 84 19.36 -5.15 0.24
CA ALA A 84 19.16 -3.92 0.99
C ALA A 84 17.89 -3.19 0.56
N VAL A 85 17.14 -2.64 1.52
CA VAL A 85 16.03 -1.72 1.25
C VAL A 85 16.60 -0.40 0.77
N ILE A 86 16.26 0.00 -0.46
CA ILE A 86 16.74 1.24 -1.09
C ILE A 86 15.67 2.33 -1.18
N ALA A 87 14.40 1.98 -1.00
CA ALA A 87 13.29 2.93 -0.92
C ALA A 87 12.10 2.33 -0.18
N ARG A 88 11.25 3.20 0.35
CA ARG A 88 10.02 2.88 1.04
C ARG A 88 8.89 3.75 0.50
N GLY A 89 7.66 3.27 0.63
CA GLY A 89 6.51 4.08 0.24
C GLY A 89 5.23 3.59 0.88
N HIS A 90 4.35 4.53 1.12
CA HIS A 90 2.96 4.27 1.48
C HIS A 90 2.04 5.20 0.68
N ASN A 91 0.76 4.89 0.62
CA ASN A 91 -0.17 5.73 -0.09
C ASN A 91 -0.23 7.15 0.50
N GLU A 92 -0.24 8.15 -0.39
CA GLU A 92 -0.38 9.57 -0.07
C GLU A 92 -1.49 10.23 -0.91
N THR A 93 -2.49 9.46 -1.34
CA THR A 93 -3.52 9.92 -2.26
C THR A 93 -4.42 11.00 -1.67
N ASN A 94 -4.77 10.87 -0.39
CA ASN A 94 -5.59 11.84 0.33
C ASN A 94 -4.80 13.11 0.67
N ALA A 95 -3.58 12.96 1.19
CA ALA A 95 -2.71 14.06 1.59
C ALA A 95 -2.32 14.94 0.40
N THR A 96 -1.98 14.33 -0.73
CA THR A 96 -1.56 15.04 -1.94
C THR A 96 -2.74 15.43 -2.84
N ARG A 97 -3.95 14.91 -2.59
CA ARG A 97 -5.12 14.98 -3.48
C ARG A 97 -4.79 14.52 -4.91
N ASN A 98 -3.96 13.51 -5.02
CA ASN A 98 -3.49 12.98 -6.27
C ASN A 98 -3.64 11.44 -6.29
N GLY A 99 -4.57 10.93 -7.08
CA GLY A 99 -4.86 9.51 -7.20
C GLY A 99 -3.73 8.65 -7.75
N THR A 100 -2.63 9.25 -8.22
CA THR A 100 -1.45 8.51 -8.68
C THR A 100 -0.41 8.27 -7.58
N ARG A 101 -0.59 8.86 -6.38
CA ARG A 101 0.38 8.76 -5.27
C ARG A 101 0.16 7.47 -4.47
N HIS A 102 0.30 6.33 -5.15
CA HIS A 102 0.32 5.02 -4.55
C HIS A 102 1.69 4.71 -3.95
N ALA A 103 1.74 3.76 -3.03
CA ALA A 103 2.96 3.36 -2.34
C ALA A 103 4.12 3.09 -3.29
N GLU A 104 3.84 2.34 -4.37
CA GLU A 104 4.84 1.97 -5.38
C GLU A 104 5.39 3.21 -6.11
N MET A 105 4.53 4.18 -6.43
CA MET A 105 4.95 5.42 -7.11
C MET A 105 5.79 6.31 -6.19
N ILE A 106 5.49 6.34 -4.88
CA ILE A 106 6.29 7.06 -3.89
C ILE A 106 7.70 6.45 -3.81
N ALA A 107 7.81 5.12 -3.68
CA ALA A 107 9.10 4.44 -3.62
C ALA A 107 9.91 4.57 -4.92
N ILE A 108 9.26 4.55 -6.09
CA ILE A 108 9.91 4.78 -7.38
C ILE A 108 10.48 6.20 -7.45
N ASP A 109 9.71 7.22 -7.05
CA ASP A 109 10.15 8.60 -7.06
C ASP A 109 11.35 8.83 -6.11
N GLU A 110 11.37 8.17 -4.95
CA GLU A 110 12.51 8.22 -4.03
C GLU A 110 13.80 7.72 -4.70
N ILE A 111 13.74 6.58 -5.41
CA ILE A 111 14.90 6.04 -6.13
C ILE A 111 15.35 6.98 -7.26
N LEU A 112 14.39 7.45 -8.07
CA LEU A 112 14.68 8.35 -9.17
C LEU A 112 15.36 9.64 -8.69
N GLU A 113 14.90 10.20 -7.58
CA GLU A 113 15.47 11.41 -7.00
C GLU A 113 16.86 11.15 -6.38
N ALA A 114 17.05 10.02 -5.67
CA ALA A 114 18.34 9.65 -5.11
C ALA A 114 19.40 9.45 -6.20
N ASP A 115 19.06 8.74 -7.28
CA ASP A 115 19.97 8.49 -8.39
C ASP A 115 20.26 9.77 -9.21
N ARG A 116 19.25 10.64 -9.39
CA ARG A 116 19.43 11.95 -10.01
C ARG A 116 20.41 12.83 -9.22
N ARG A 117 20.29 12.88 -7.88
CA ARG A 117 21.21 13.62 -7.01
C ARG A 117 22.62 13.06 -7.08
N ALA A 118 22.77 11.76 -7.23
CA ALA A 118 24.06 11.08 -7.36
C ALA A 118 24.64 11.12 -8.79
N GLY A 119 23.96 11.77 -9.74
CA GLY A 119 24.37 11.82 -11.16
C GLY A 119 24.35 10.46 -11.85
N ARG A 120 23.55 9.51 -11.36
CA ARG A 120 23.38 8.18 -11.93
C ARG A 120 22.05 8.08 -12.69
N GLN A 121 22.00 7.19 -13.66
CA GLN A 121 20.74 6.76 -14.25
C GLN A 121 20.13 5.66 -13.36
N ALA A 122 18.87 5.80 -13.00
CA ALA A 122 18.18 4.80 -12.21
C ALA A 122 18.06 3.46 -12.98
N ASP A 123 18.33 2.37 -12.29
CA ASP A 123 18.21 1.02 -12.81
C ASP A 123 17.38 0.17 -11.83
N PHE A 124 16.23 -0.30 -12.30
CA PHE A 124 15.31 -1.13 -11.52
C PHE A 124 15.43 -2.62 -11.86
N SER A 125 16.30 -3.01 -12.80
CA SER A 125 16.43 -4.39 -13.28
C SER A 125 16.95 -5.38 -12.24
N ALA A 126 17.58 -4.89 -11.17
CA ALA A 126 18.00 -5.66 -10.00
C ALA A 126 17.04 -5.51 -8.80
N CYS A 127 15.95 -4.72 -8.94
CA CYS A 127 15.06 -4.39 -7.83
C CYS A 127 13.91 -5.40 -7.69
N THR A 128 13.64 -5.82 -6.46
CA THR A 128 12.42 -6.54 -6.07
C THR A 128 11.53 -5.60 -5.27
N LEU A 129 10.26 -5.52 -5.65
CA LEU A 129 9.23 -4.81 -4.89
C LEU A 129 8.53 -5.78 -3.95
N TYR A 130 8.43 -5.42 -2.67
CA TYR A 130 7.53 -6.04 -1.70
C TYR A 130 6.42 -5.04 -1.38
N VAL A 131 5.16 -5.42 -1.56
CA VAL A 131 4.01 -4.54 -1.38
C VAL A 131 2.87 -5.27 -0.67
N SER A 132 2.19 -4.62 0.26
CA SER A 132 1.12 -5.25 1.06
C SER A 132 -0.10 -5.70 0.25
N CYS A 133 -0.39 -5.03 -0.87
CA CYS A 133 -1.50 -5.34 -1.77
C CYS A 133 -1.01 -5.45 -3.21
N GLU A 134 -1.63 -6.34 -4.00
CA GLU A 134 -1.30 -6.50 -5.43
C GLU A 134 -1.28 -5.15 -6.15
N PRO A 135 -0.21 -4.85 -6.91
CA PRO A 135 -0.12 -3.61 -7.68
C PRO A 135 -1.33 -3.41 -8.59
N CYS A 136 -1.91 -2.23 -8.55
CA CYS A 136 -3.00 -1.91 -9.46
C CYS A 136 -2.49 -1.80 -10.91
N ILE A 137 -3.41 -1.73 -11.86
CA ILE A 137 -3.12 -1.64 -13.32
C ILE A 137 -2.12 -0.51 -13.62
N MET A 138 -2.25 0.65 -12.97
CA MET A 138 -1.34 1.79 -13.14
C MET A 138 0.08 1.43 -12.64
N CYS A 139 0.20 0.94 -11.41
CA CYS A 139 1.49 0.61 -10.81
C CYS A 139 2.15 -0.57 -11.54
N ALA A 140 1.40 -1.62 -11.89
CA ALA A 140 1.92 -2.74 -12.67
C ALA A 140 2.48 -2.29 -14.03
N GLY A 141 1.81 -1.32 -14.69
CA GLY A 141 2.31 -0.69 -15.91
C GLY A 141 3.63 0.05 -15.69
N ALA A 142 3.74 0.82 -14.62
CA ALA A 142 4.98 1.53 -14.27
C ALA A 142 6.13 0.55 -13.97
N LEU A 143 5.87 -0.49 -13.19
CA LEU A 143 6.86 -1.54 -12.87
C LEU A 143 7.38 -2.25 -14.12
N SER A 144 6.48 -2.56 -15.07
CA SER A 144 6.82 -3.14 -16.37
C SER A 144 7.71 -2.22 -17.20
N ILE A 145 7.36 -0.94 -17.31
CA ILE A 145 8.14 0.07 -18.07
C ILE A 145 9.53 0.26 -17.47
N LEU A 146 9.63 0.32 -16.15
CA LEU A 146 10.88 0.46 -15.40
C LEU A 146 11.70 -0.84 -15.33
N LYS A 147 11.13 -1.96 -15.78
CA LYS A 147 11.80 -3.28 -15.84
C LYS A 147 12.19 -3.82 -14.47
N PHE A 148 11.29 -3.75 -13.51
CA PHE A 148 11.52 -4.37 -12.22
C PHE A 148 11.86 -5.87 -12.37
N ARG A 149 12.77 -6.36 -11.52
CA ARG A 149 13.19 -7.76 -11.55
C ARG A 149 12.10 -8.70 -11.07
N ASN A 150 11.40 -8.34 -9.99
CA ASN A 150 10.41 -9.20 -9.34
C ASN A 150 9.43 -8.37 -8.50
N VAL A 151 8.24 -8.92 -8.27
CA VAL A 151 7.22 -8.35 -7.37
C VAL A 151 6.70 -9.44 -6.45
N VAL A 152 6.71 -9.17 -5.14
CA VAL A 152 6.08 -10.00 -4.10
C VAL A 152 5.00 -9.17 -3.43
N TYR A 153 3.77 -9.70 -3.38
CA TYR A 153 2.66 -8.97 -2.78
C TYR A 153 1.91 -9.80 -1.73
N GLY A 154 1.23 -9.10 -0.84
CA GLY A 154 0.42 -9.71 0.21
C GLY A 154 -0.93 -10.18 -0.33
N CYS A 155 -1.96 -9.36 -0.20
CA CYS A 155 -3.30 -9.71 -0.67
C CYS A 155 -3.55 -9.37 -2.14
N ALA A 156 -4.44 -10.11 -2.78
CA ALA A 156 -4.93 -9.81 -4.12
C ALA A 156 -5.76 -8.52 -4.19
N ASN A 157 -5.82 -7.91 -5.36
CA ASN A 157 -6.62 -6.71 -5.63
C ASN A 157 -7.71 -7.03 -6.67
N ASP A 158 -8.81 -7.61 -6.19
CA ASP A 158 -9.91 -8.10 -7.03
C ASP A 158 -10.63 -7.02 -7.86
N LYS A 159 -10.31 -5.73 -7.64
CA LYS A 159 -10.96 -4.61 -8.33
C LYS A 159 -10.08 -3.94 -9.35
N PHE A 160 -8.79 -3.83 -9.09
CA PHE A 160 -7.86 -3.03 -9.88
C PHE A 160 -6.52 -3.72 -10.14
N GLY A 161 -6.36 -5.00 -9.76
CA GLY A 161 -5.09 -5.72 -9.82
C GLY A 161 -4.54 -5.85 -11.23
N GLY A 162 -3.27 -5.57 -11.37
CA GLY A 162 -2.52 -5.64 -12.64
C GLY A 162 -1.58 -6.83 -12.72
N ASN A 163 -1.51 -7.63 -11.66
CA ASN A 163 -0.59 -8.77 -11.54
C ASN A 163 -1.33 -10.11 -11.43
N GLY A 164 -2.45 -10.23 -12.13
CA GLY A 164 -3.19 -11.49 -12.26
C GLY A 164 -4.66 -11.41 -11.87
N SER A 165 -5.08 -10.52 -10.95
CA SER A 165 -6.48 -10.46 -10.49
C SER A 165 -7.43 -9.93 -11.57
N ILE A 166 -7.09 -8.84 -12.25
CA ILE A 166 -7.92 -8.25 -13.32
C ILE A 166 -7.18 -8.30 -14.67
N LEU A 167 -5.92 -7.88 -14.69
CA LEU A 167 -5.05 -7.93 -15.86
C LEU A 167 -3.71 -8.56 -15.47
N SER A 168 -3.10 -9.31 -16.41
CA SER A 168 -1.75 -9.88 -16.26
C SER A 168 -0.72 -8.99 -16.97
N ILE A 169 -0.54 -7.76 -16.53
CA ILE A 169 0.40 -6.81 -17.11
C ILE A 169 1.83 -7.33 -16.99
N HIS A 170 2.16 -7.95 -15.85
CA HIS A 170 3.45 -8.55 -15.57
C HIS A 170 3.86 -9.67 -16.55
N GLU A 171 2.89 -10.38 -17.16
CA GLU A 171 3.16 -11.43 -18.16
C GLU A 171 3.29 -10.89 -19.57
N GLY A 172 2.52 -9.84 -19.88
CA GLY A 172 2.43 -9.28 -21.24
C GLY A 172 3.51 -8.24 -21.58
N GLY A 173 4.17 -7.66 -20.60
CA GLY A 173 5.18 -6.61 -20.79
C GLY A 173 4.66 -5.31 -21.41
N ARG A 174 3.37 -5.22 -21.71
CA ARG A 174 2.75 -4.12 -22.49
C ARG A 174 1.46 -3.58 -21.89
N GLY A 175 1.16 -3.93 -20.66
CA GLY A 175 -0.04 -3.46 -20.02
C GLY A 175 -1.35 -3.87 -20.70
N GLY A 176 -1.34 -4.90 -21.54
CA GLY A 176 -2.53 -5.34 -22.27
C GLY A 176 -3.15 -4.28 -23.23
N CYS A 177 -2.64 -3.06 -23.21
CA CYS A 177 -3.13 -1.93 -23.97
C CYS A 177 -2.36 -1.78 -25.29
N GLY A 178 -2.87 -2.44 -26.31
CA GLY A 178 -2.46 -2.18 -27.68
C GLY A 178 -1.37 -3.11 -28.24
N ARG A 179 -1.71 -3.79 -29.32
CA ARG A 179 -0.76 -4.49 -30.20
C ARG A 179 0.03 -3.44 -31.02
N GLY A 180 0.91 -2.68 -30.35
CA GLY A 180 1.84 -1.79 -31.03
C GLY A 180 3.01 -2.57 -31.61
N ARG A 181 3.38 -2.30 -32.84
CA ARG A 181 4.47 -2.97 -33.56
C ARG A 181 5.87 -2.56 -33.13
N ASP A 182 6.01 -1.62 -32.21
CA ASP A 182 7.30 -1.09 -31.79
C ASP A 182 7.77 -1.77 -30.49
N GLU A 183 8.67 -2.73 -30.61
CA GLU A 183 9.32 -3.41 -29.48
C GLU A 183 10.07 -2.43 -28.54
N ALA A 184 10.42 -1.24 -29.03
CA ALA A 184 11.13 -0.22 -28.27
C ALA A 184 10.30 0.50 -27.20
N ALA A 185 8.96 0.49 -27.32
CA ALA A 185 8.04 1.20 -26.40
C ALA A 185 7.35 0.26 -25.39
N GLY A 186 7.63 -1.03 -25.42
CA GLY A 186 7.03 -2.02 -24.54
C GLY A 186 7.74 -2.14 -23.21
N GLY A 187 6.98 -2.29 -22.11
CA GLY A 187 7.51 -2.69 -20.83
C GLY A 187 8.08 -4.12 -20.87
N ALA A 188 8.85 -4.50 -19.85
CA ALA A 188 9.34 -5.86 -19.67
C ALA A 188 8.32 -6.71 -18.90
N THR A 189 8.37 -8.01 -19.10
CA THR A 189 7.73 -8.98 -18.22
C THR A 189 8.52 -9.11 -16.92
N TYR A 190 7.84 -9.41 -15.83
CA TYR A 190 8.48 -9.65 -14.54
C TYR A 190 7.71 -10.71 -13.76
N PRO A 191 8.41 -11.61 -13.00
CA PRO A 191 7.76 -12.52 -12.09
C PRO A 191 6.95 -11.78 -11.02
N SER A 192 5.79 -12.32 -10.65
CA SER A 192 4.96 -11.78 -9.59
C SER A 192 4.37 -12.90 -8.76
N VAL A 193 4.56 -12.85 -7.45
CA VAL A 193 4.08 -13.87 -6.52
C VAL A 193 3.30 -13.20 -5.39
N GLY A 194 2.08 -13.67 -5.15
CA GLY A 194 1.21 -13.16 -4.10
C GLY A 194 0.97 -14.12 -2.96
N GLY A 195 0.36 -13.62 -1.91
CA GLY A 195 -0.09 -14.42 -0.76
C GLY A 195 0.78 -14.28 0.50
N LEU A 196 1.94 -13.62 0.42
CA LEU A 196 2.81 -13.45 1.56
C LEU A 196 2.18 -12.52 2.61
N MET A 197 1.87 -13.06 3.80
CA MET A 197 1.21 -12.33 4.89
C MET A 197 -0.11 -11.66 4.47
N LYS A 198 -0.88 -12.33 3.60
CA LYS A 198 -2.12 -11.80 3.01
C LYS A 198 -3.18 -11.41 4.06
N ASP A 199 -3.26 -12.17 5.14
CA ASP A 199 -4.31 -11.96 6.15
C ASP A 199 -4.06 -10.68 6.97
N GLU A 200 -2.80 -10.33 7.22
CA GLU A 200 -2.39 -9.06 7.81
C GLU A 200 -2.76 -7.88 6.92
N ALA A 201 -2.44 -7.96 5.64
CA ALA A 201 -2.78 -6.93 4.66
C ALA A 201 -4.30 -6.74 4.54
N ILE A 202 -5.07 -7.84 4.50
CA ILE A 202 -6.54 -7.80 4.46
C ILE A 202 -7.11 -7.15 5.72
N ARG A 203 -6.58 -7.46 6.92
CA ARG A 203 -7.05 -6.87 8.18
C ARG A 203 -6.88 -5.35 8.19
N MET A 204 -5.74 -4.83 7.75
CA MET A 204 -5.51 -3.38 7.67
C MET A 204 -6.50 -2.70 6.70
N LEU A 205 -6.72 -3.28 5.52
CA LEU A 205 -7.70 -2.77 4.57
C LEU A 205 -9.13 -2.78 5.15
N GLN A 206 -9.51 -3.86 5.85
CA GLN A 206 -10.82 -3.96 6.50
C GLN A 206 -10.98 -2.88 7.58
N GLU A 207 -9.97 -2.66 8.41
CA GLU A 207 -9.96 -1.61 9.44
C GLU A 207 -10.19 -0.23 8.84
N PHE A 208 -9.47 0.12 7.77
CA PHE A 208 -9.64 1.37 7.06
C PHE A 208 -11.06 1.54 6.51
N TYR A 209 -11.61 0.50 5.85
CA TYR A 209 -12.94 0.61 5.25
C TYR A 209 -14.08 0.57 6.28
N VAL A 210 -13.87 -0.03 7.44
CA VAL A 210 -14.83 0.01 8.55
C VAL A 210 -14.83 1.39 9.20
N SER A 211 -13.67 1.96 9.44
CA SER A 211 -13.51 3.31 10.02
C SER A 211 -13.98 4.42 9.06
N GLY A 212 -13.94 4.14 7.75
CA GLY A 212 -14.26 5.09 6.69
C GLY A 212 -13.08 5.98 6.30
N ASN A 213 -13.03 6.38 5.02
CA ASN A 213 -12.01 7.31 4.55
C ASN A 213 -12.34 8.75 5.00
N PRO A 214 -11.56 9.38 5.90
CA PRO A 214 -11.83 10.72 6.42
C PRO A 214 -11.75 11.81 5.34
N ALA A 215 -11.04 11.56 4.23
CA ALA A 215 -10.88 12.49 3.11
C ALA A 215 -11.92 12.28 1.99
N ALA A 216 -12.86 11.35 2.14
CA ALA A 216 -13.88 11.11 1.12
C ALA A 216 -14.75 12.37 0.91
N PRO A 217 -15.03 12.77 -0.35
CA PRO A 217 -15.80 13.99 -0.64
C PRO A 217 -17.28 13.89 -0.25
N LYS A 218 -17.77 12.70 0.11
CA LYS A 218 -19.14 12.46 0.60
C LYS A 218 -19.07 11.68 1.90
N PRO A 219 -20.06 11.88 2.82
CA PRO A 219 -20.11 11.09 4.03
C PRO A 219 -20.02 9.60 3.68
N HIS A 220 -19.10 8.90 4.32
CA HIS A 220 -18.88 7.49 4.09
C HIS A 220 -20.16 6.73 4.46
N ARG A 221 -20.72 5.98 3.51
CA ARG A 221 -21.76 5.01 3.86
C ARG A 221 -21.05 3.88 4.61
N PRO A 222 -21.47 3.54 5.83
CA PRO A 222 -20.89 2.41 6.54
C PRO A 222 -20.93 1.19 5.61
N VAL A 223 -19.84 0.44 5.59
CA VAL A 223 -19.77 -0.80 4.81
C VAL A 223 -20.96 -1.66 5.24
N ARG A 224 -21.84 -2.00 4.30
CA ARG A 224 -22.99 -2.87 4.62
C ARG A 224 -22.41 -4.17 5.14
N ALA A 225 -22.73 -4.51 6.39
CA ALA A 225 -22.37 -5.78 6.98
C ALA A 225 -22.58 -6.91 5.96
N SER A 226 -21.67 -7.86 5.91
CA SER A 226 -21.73 -8.99 4.99
C SER A 226 -23.09 -9.69 5.12
N ARG A 227 -23.51 -10.43 4.11
CA ARG A 227 -24.78 -11.21 4.16
C ARG A 227 -24.79 -12.16 5.36
N ALA A 228 -23.62 -12.71 5.74
CA ALA A 228 -23.46 -13.59 6.90
C ALA A 228 -23.68 -12.83 8.21
N GLU A 229 -23.07 -11.66 8.39
CA GLU A 229 -23.23 -10.81 9.58
C GLU A 229 -24.68 -10.30 9.73
N ARG A 230 -25.33 -9.92 8.63
CA ARG A 230 -26.74 -9.52 8.64
C ARG A 230 -27.65 -10.68 9.04
N ASN A 231 -27.35 -11.90 8.60
CA ASN A 231 -28.14 -13.09 8.97
C ASN A 231 -27.92 -13.46 10.44
N THR A 232 -26.70 -13.32 10.96
CA THR A 232 -26.38 -13.55 12.38
C THR A 232 -27.04 -12.50 13.27
N ALA A 233 -27.04 -11.23 12.86
CA ALA A 233 -27.73 -10.16 13.58
C ALA A 233 -29.25 -10.35 13.60
N LYS A 234 -29.84 -10.81 12.48
CA LYS A 234 -31.26 -11.13 12.41
C LYS A 234 -31.63 -12.32 13.31
N ARG A 235 -30.80 -13.38 13.37
CA ARG A 235 -31.02 -14.52 14.27
C ARG A 235 -30.97 -14.07 15.74
N LYS A 236 -29.94 -13.31 16.13
CA LYS A 236 -29.82 -12.80 17.51
C LYS A 236 -31.01 -11.91 17.91
N LYS A 237 -31.57 -11.15 16.98
CA LYS A 237 -32.76 -10.33 17.24
C LYS A 237 -34.01 -11.18 17.38
N ALA A 238 -34.21 -12.21 16.54
CA ALA A 238 -35.34 -13.14 16.65
C ALA A 238 -35.27 -13.92 17.97
N ASP A 239 -34.11 -14.40 18.38
CA ASP A 239 -33.93 -15.11 19.63
C ASP A 239 -34.16 -14.21 20.87
N ALA A 240 -33.92 -12.89 20.76
CA ALA A 240 -34.19 -11.93 21.82
C ALA A 240 -35.70 -11.58 21.92
N ASP A 241 -36.37 -11.46 20.79
CA ASP A 241 -37.80 -11.18 20.73
C ASP A 241 -38.64 -12.39 21.25
N ASP A 242 -38.17 -13.64 21.06
CA ASP A 242 -38.81 -14.86 21.55
C ASP A 242 -38.68 -15.04 23.11
N GLN A 243 -37.67 -14.38 23.72
CA GLN A 243 -37.53 -14.43 25.19
C GLN A 243 -38.39 -13.42 25.94
N THR A 244 -39.06 -12.49 25.25
CA THR A 244 -39.91 -11.47 25.90
C THR A 244 -41.38 -11.83 25.97
N ASP A 245 -41.86 -12.83 25.23
CA ASP A 245 -43.27 -13.20 25.19
C ASP A 245 -43.67 -14.30 26.23
N GLY A 246 -42.75 -14.67 27.12
CA GLY A 246 -42.95 -15.74 28.12
C GLY A 246 -43.45 -15.32 29.51
N CYS A 247 -43.93 -14.11 29.70
CA CYS A 247 -44.29 -13.66 31.05
C CYS A 247 -45.54 -12.75 31.09
N THR A 248 -46.68 -13.33 30.75
CA THR A 248 -48.01 -12.81 31.16
C THR A 248 -49.05 -13.92 31.12
N ASP A 249 -49.22 -14.71 32.15
CA ASP A 249 -50.49 -15.33 32.52
C ASP A 249 -50.46 -15.65 34.02
N GLY A 250 -50.95 -14.70 34.76
CA GLY A 250 -51.25 -14.79 36.17
C GLY A 250 -52.55 -14.02 36.47
N CYS A 251 -53.66 -14.42 35.82
CA CYS A 251 -54.98 -13.98 36.28
C CYS A 251 -55.36 -14.78 37.51
N THR A 252 -55.44 -14.14 38.64
CA THR A 252 -56.17 -14.62 39.83
C THR A 252 -57.57 -14.05 39.74
N ASP A 253 -58.55 -14.97 39.50
CA ASP A 253 -59.97 -14.73 39.69
C ASP A 253 -60.23 -14.65 41.22
N ASP A 254 -60.57 -13.46 41.70
CA ASP A 254 -61.14 -13.27 43.03
C ASP A 254 -62.61 -12.96 42.86
N TYR A 255 -63.43 -14.04 43.06
CA TYR A 255 -64.89 -14.01 43.10
C TYR A 255 -65.28 -13.74 44.55
N THR A 256 -65.77 -12.54 44.84
CA THR A 256 -66.51 -12.27 46.10
C THR A 256 -67.97 -12.07 45.76
N ASP A 257 -68.74 -13.04 46.22
CA ASP A 257 -70.22 -13.04 46.42
C ASP A 257 -70.51 -12.14 47.60
N ASP A 258 -71.50 -11.22 47.48
CA ASP A 258 -72.27 -10.74 48.61
C ASP A 258 -73.61 -10.12 48.10
N SER A 259 -74.71 -10.83 48.44
CA SER A 259 -76.07 -10.46 48.87
C SER A 259 -76.78 -9.25 48.33
#